data_0b0128a4c129259b3abef1adf08bdf86
#
_entry.id   0b0128a4c129259b3abef1adf08bdf86
#
_cell.length_a   1.000
_cell.length_b   1.000
_cell.length_c   1.000
_cell.angle_alpha   90.00
_cell.angle_beta   90.00
_cell.angle_gamma   90.00
#
_symmetry.space_group_name_H-M   'P 1'
#
loop_
_entity.id
_entity.type
_entity.pdbx_description
1 polymer ?
#
loop_
_entity_poly.entity_id
_entity_poly.type
_entity_poly.pdbx_seq_one_letter_code
_entity_poly.pdbx_strand_id
1 'polypeptide(L)'
;MRNRFVIFSLLLFLILSPALNAQNSIQKVKNNLYFLASPELQGRYPGTKSDSASVSFIQKYLGELGLQLPYNNGLQEFKVTTSVEASENNSLSVNEKSAVYDKDYSLYSFSSNVILEGDLVFAGFGIVFESDSIKWNDYKNLDVKDKWVLLMKGDPEPQNNNSVLIPFSDARTKVMFAKDRGAKGVIFTGGVQNNKTDDLVPLLFERAVVSAGIPVIDIKRSWLDANILLSNQPVDSLESFLMRKVSPADLKLNLRIKAQTELIRNEVTTFNVIGILPGNDPILKDEYIVIGAHYDHLGMGGEGSGSRTPDTLAPHVGADDNTSGVTSVMEIAARFAKSGIKHRRSIAFVLFGAEEMGLLGSRYFVKHMPFEPKSINAMINLDMVGRLNEAKSVVIGGTGTSAETEGILKELSVKTKLQLSFSPEGFGASDHASFYAENVPVLFFSTGAHADYHTPADTPDKINYEGMMEVIDFVEIVTNEFSNKPEKLTFTEAGPKERTTGRRGFKVTLGIMPDFTSTSTDGLGVGGVTKGGPAERAGMKKGDKITGINGMSVGTIYDYMNRLKQLKPGQRVNVDVLRNDENLVLIVDL
;
A
#
# COMPACT_ATOMS: atom_id res chain seq x y z
N MET A 1 -1.59 43.83 53.45
CA MET A 1 -2.59 43.18 52.58
C MET A 1 -2.33 43.42 51.07
N ARG A 2 -1.65 44.47 50.66
CA ARG A 2 -1.44 44.77 49.23
C ARG A 2 -0.46 43.83 48.49
N ASN A 3 0.54 43.24 49.17
CA ASN A 3 1.53 42.36 48.53
C ASN A 3 1.03 40.89 48.32
N ARG A 4 0.01 40.46 49.02
CA ARG A 4 -0.54 39.08 48.84
C ARG A 4 -1.44 38.98 47.60
N PHE A 5 -2.12 40.07 47.22
CA PHE A 5 -2.95 40.11 46.01
C PHE A 5 -2.15 40.09 44.72
N VAL A 6 -0.96 40.76 44.68
CA VAL A 6 -0.09 40.79 43.52
C VAL A 6 0.55 39.44 43.23
N ILE A 7 0.95 38.69 44.29
CA ILE A 7 1.53 37.33 44.13
C ILE A 7 0.46 36.34 43.68
N PHE A 8 -0.77 36.44 44.14
CA PHE A 8 -1.86 35.57 43.67
C PHE A 8 -2.26 35.84 42.23
N SER A 9 -2.27 37.08 41.76
CA SER A 9 -2.52 37.47 40.37
C SER A 9 -1.38 37.03 39.45
N LEU A 10 -0.10 37.10 39.86
CA LEU A 10 1.03 36.59 39.10
C LEU A 10 1.05 35.03 39.01
N LEU A 11 0.71 34.36 40.09
CA LEU A 11 0.57 32.89 40.08
C LEU A 11 -0.59 32.40 39.18
N LEU A 12 -1.73 33.14 39.18
CA LEU A 12 -2.86 32.83 38.31
C LEU A 12 -2.53 33.07 36.83
N PHE A 13 -1.76 34.12 36.51
CA PHE A 13 -1.26 34.37 35.14
C PHE A 13 -0.25 33.35 34.67
N LEU A 14 0.60 32.78 35.56
CA LEU A 14 1.57 31.72 35.26
C LEU A 14 0.90 30.35 35.03
N ILE A 15 -0.24 30.09 35.63
CA ILE A 15 -1.00 28.85 35.47
C ILE A 15 -1.93 28.94 34.23
N LEU A 16 -2.44 30.12 33.88
CA LEU A 16 -3.34 30.29 32.74
C LEU A 16 -2.61 30.30 31.39
N SER A 17 -1.32 30.65 31.33
CA SER A 17 -0.58 30.76 30.08
C SER A 17 -0.33 29.41 29.37
N PRO A 18 0.03 28.30 30.05
CA PRO A 18 0.22 27.01 29.38
C PRO A 18 -1.11 26.41 28.88
N ALA A 19 -2.19 26.55 29.66
CA ALA A 19 -3.51 26.05 29.24
C ALA A 19 -4.07 26.81 28.02
N LEU A 20 -3.85 28.14 27.97
CA LEU A 20 -4.26 28.96 26.83
C LEU A 20 -3.45 28.62 25.56
N ASN A 21 -2.15 28.35 25.72
CA ASN A 21 -1.30 27.94 24.60
C ASN A 21 -1.68 26.56 24.08
N ALA A 22 -1.97 25.58 24.95
CA ALA A 22 -2.43 24.25 24.57
C ALA A 22 -3.78 24.31 23.84
N GLN A 23 -4.73 25.10 24.32
CA GLN A 23 -6.03 25.28 23.68
C GLN A 23 -5.91 25.96 22.32
N ASN A 24 -5.01 26.93 22.16
CA ASN A 24 -4.71 27.56 20.87
C ASN A 24 -4.07 26.57 19.88
N SER A 25 -3.22 25.68 20.36
CA SER A 25 -2.58 24.62 19.55
C SER A 25 -3.59 23.62 19.01
N ILE A 26 -4.46 23.08 19.88
CA ILE A 26 -5.56 22.17 19.47
C ILE A 26 -6.45 22.83 18.42
N GLN A 27 -6.86 24.09 18.65
CA GLN A 27 -7.75 24.80 17.73
C GLN A 27 -7.08 24.99 16.36
N LYS A 28 -5.76 25.22 16.33
CA LYS A 28 -5.00 25.39 15.10
C LYS A 28 -4.89 24.08 14.31
N VAL A 29 -4.57 22.98 15.01
CA VAL A 29 -4.56 21.63 14.42
C VAL A 29 -5.94 21.28 13.85
N LYS A 30 -7.00 21.56 14.63
CA LYS A 30 -8.38 21.34 14.18
C LYS A 30 -8.72 22.16 12.93
N ASN A 31 -8.38 23.43 12.88
CA ASN A 31 -8.66 24.28 11.73
C ASN A 31 -7.92 23.80 10.47
N ASN A 32 -6.65 23.42 10.60
CA ASN A 32 -5.85 22.88 9.49
C ASN A 32 -6.43 21.54 8.99
N LEU A 33 -6.85 20.67 9.91
CA LEU A 33 -7.45 19.38 9.56
C LEU A 33 -8.79 19.56 8.86
N TYR A 34 -9.67 20.43 9.36
CA TYR A 34 -10.94 20.73 8.71
C TYR A 34 -10.78 21.34 7.32
N PHE A 35 -9.73 22.12 7.09
CA PHE A 35 -9.42 22.63 5.75
C PHE A 35 -8.96 21.49 4.82
N LEU A 36 -7.93 20.73 5.23
CA LEU A 36 -7.35 19.69 4.38
C LEU A 36 -8.30 18.49 4.15
N ALA A 37 -9.14 18.16 5.13
CA ALA A 37 -10.16 17.11 5.01
C ALA A 37 -11.55 17.69 4.67
N SER A 38 -11.60 18.87 4.01
CA SER A 38 -12.86 19.43 3.58
C SER A 38 -13.40 18.71 2.33
N PRO A 39 -14.74 18.59 2.16
CA PRO A 39 -15.35 18.02 0.96
C PRO A 39 -14.97 18.76 -0.33
N GLU A 40 -14.65 20.05 -0.25
CA GLU A 40 -14.23 20.88 -1.37
C GLU A 40 -12.89 20.44 -1.96
N LEU A 41 -12.02 19.84 -1.12
CA LEU A 41 -10.76 19.26 -1.57
C LEU A 41 -10.90 17.83 -2.11
N GLN A 42 -12.13 17.32 -2.18
CA GLN A 42 -12.47 16.07 -2.91
C GLN A 42 -11.49 14.92 -2.69
N GLY A 43 -10.95 14.76 -1.46
CA GLY A 43 -10.01 13.70 -1.13
C GLY A 43 -8.61 13.82 -1.75
N ARG A 44 -8.19 15.00 -2.18
CA ARG A 44 -6.79 15.35 -2.52
C ARG A 44 -6.09 14.37 -3.47
N TYR A 45 -6.83 13.86 -4.48
CA TYR A 45 -6.27 12.91 -5.44
C TYR A 45 -5.15 13.58 -6.26
N PRO A 46 -4.00 12.90 -6.46
CA PRO A 46 -2.83 13.44 -7.15
C PRO A 46 -3.13 14.04 -8.53
N GLY A 47 -2.54 15.23 -8.81
CA GLY A 47 -2.69 15.95 -10.08
C GLY A 47 -4.00 16.69 -10.26
N THR A 48 -4.89 16.72 -9.25
CA THR A 48 -6.14 17.49 -9.29
C THR A 48 -5.93 18.92 -8.78
N LYS A 49 -6.95 19.78 -8.96
CA LYS A 49 -6.94 21.14 -8.36
C LYS A 49 -6.89 21.05 -6.83
N SER A 50 -7.48 20.04 -6.25
CA SER A 50 -7.49 19.80 -4.80
C SER A 50 -6.11 19.37 -4.27
N ASP A 51 -5.38 18.56 -5.02
CA ASP A 51 -3.97 18.26 -4.79
C ASP A 51 -3.15 19.57 -4.73
N SER A 52 -3.22 20.37 -5.79
CA SER A 52 -2.50 21.65 -5.87
C SER A 52 -2.88 22.64 -4.75
N ALA A 53 -4.14 22.67 -4.33
CA ALA A 53 -4.59 23.50 -3.23
C ALA A 53 -4.01 23.04 -1.88
N SER A 54 -3.96 21.72 -1.65
CA SER A 54 -3.36 21.11 -0.46
C SER A 54 -1.86 21.37 -0.41
N VAL A 55 -1.15 21.18 -1.52
CA VAL A 55 0.27 21.48 -1.67
C VAL A 55 0.56 22.93 -1.34
N SER A 56 -0.21 23.87 -1.92
CA SER A 56 -0.04 25.30 -1.69
C SER A 56 -0.28 25.69 -0.23
N PHE A 57 -1.28 25.09 0.40
CA PHE A 57 -1.58 25.33 1.82
C PHE A 57 -0.43 24.88 2.73
N ILE A 58 0.07 23.66 2.52
CA ILE A 58 1.16 23.08 3.32
C ILE A 58 2.44 23.86 3.09
N GLN A 59 2.79 24.14 1.82
CA GLN A 59 3.97 24.93 1.44
C GLN A 59 3.98 26.31 2.13
N LYS A 60 2.85 27.03 2.04
CA LYS A 60 2.69 28.33 2.70
C LYS A 60 2.88 28.23 4.20
N TYR A 61 2.29 27.19 4.85
CA TYR A 61 2.41 26.98 6.28
C TYR A 61 3.87 26.78 6.71
N LEU A 62 4.61 25.87 6.01
CA LEU A 62 6.03 25.62 6.31
C LEU A 62 6.89 26.88 6.07
N GLY A 63 6.59 27.65 5.02
CA GLY A 63 7.26 28.92 4.73
C GLY A 63 7.03 29.98 5.82
N GLU A 64 5.82 30.13 6.34
CA GLU A 64 5.47 31.04 7.44
C GLU A 64 6.18 30.68 8.76
N LEU A 65 6.63 29.42 8.92
CA LEU A 65 7.45 29.00 10.05
C LEU A 65 8.93 29.39 9.89
N GLY A 66 9.34 29.91 8.73
CA GLY A 66 10.73 30.28 8.45
C GLY A 66 11.65 29.07 8.19
N LEU A 67 11.11 27.94 7.80
CA LEU A 67 11.89 26.76 7.42
C LEU A 67 12.65 27.00 6.12
N GLN A 68 13.78 26.35 5.93
CA GLN A 68 14.45 26.28 4.63
C GLN A 68 13.62 25.40 3.69
N LEU A 69 13.29 25.94 2.53
CA LEU A 69 12.46 25.29 1.51
C LEU A 69 13.34 24.90 0.32
N PRO A 70 13.85 23.65 0.24
CA PRO A 70 14.68 23.19 -0.87
C PRO A 70 13.88 23.08 -2.19
N TYR A 71 14.56 22.83 -3.31
CA TYR A 71 13.99 22.75 -4.65
C TYR A 71 13.27 24.06 -5.07
N ASN A 72 12.12 23.93 -5.73
CA ASN A 72 11.28 25.05 -6.11
C ASN A 72 10.43 25.49 -4.90
N ASN A 73 11.06 26.22 -3.97
CA ASN A 73 10.39 26.75 -2.76
C ASN A 73 9.68 25.64 -1.93
N GLY A 74 10.39 24.53 -1.69
CA GLY A 74 9.90 23.39 -0.90
C GLY A 74 9.12 22.35 -1.69
N LEU A 75 8.96 22.51 -3.01
CA LEU A 75 8.22 21.62 -3.87
C LEU A 75 9.14 20.69 -4.67
N GLN A 76 9.10 19.41 -4.35
CA GLN A 76 9.75 18.37 -5.14
C GLN A 76 8.73 17.78 -6.11
N GLU A 77 8.85 18.16 -7.38
CA GLU A 77 7.95 17.75 -8.45
C GLU A 77 8.25 16.34 -8.92
N PHE A 78 7.20 15.54 -9.17
CA PHE A 78 7.29 14.24 -9.83
C PHE A 78 6.00 13.89 -10.57
N LYS A 79 6.09 12.91 -11.47
CA LYS A 79 4.96 12.46 -12.27
C LYS A 79 4.41 11.13 -11.78
N VAL A 80 3.10 10.98 -11.86
CA VAL A 80 2.38 9.74 -11.56
C VAL A 80 1.39 9.43 -12.68
N THR A 81 1.23 8.16 -12.99
CA THR A 81 0.19 7.69 -13.91
C THR A 81 -1.13 7.57 -13.15
N THR A 82 -2.19 8.18 -13.65
CA THR A 82 -3.52 8.17 -13.01
C THR A 82 -4.56 7.36 -13.78
N SER A 83 -4.32 7.10 -15.07
CA SER A 83 -5.17 6.22 -15.87
C SER A 83 -4.37 5.56 -16.98
N VAL A 84 -4.95 4.49 -17.52
CA VAL A 84 -4.43 3.76 -18.67
C VAL A 84 -5.56 3.55 -19.67
N GLU A 85 -5.29 3.82 -20.93
CA GLU A 85 -6.25 3.65 -22.02
C GLU A 85 -5.58 2.90 -23.18
N ALA A 86 -6.37 2.17 -23.96
CA ALA A 86 -5.87 1.53 -25.16
C ALA A 86 -5.86 2.52 -26.33
N SER A 87 -4.76 2.59 -27.06
CA SER A 87 -4.71 3.34 -28.32
C SER A 87 -5.53 2.67 -29.41
N GLU A 88 -6.05 3.45 -30.34
CA GLU A 88 -6.72 2.94 -31.55
C GLU A 88 -5.76 2.17 -32.48
N ASN A 89 -4.46 2.32 -32.31
CA ASN A 89 -3.44 1.64 -33.11
C ASN A 89 -3.25 0.16 -32.73
N ASN A 90 -3.94 -0.34 -31.71
CA ASN A 90 -3.82 -1.74 -31.30
C ASN A 90 -4.32 -2.67 -32.41
N SER A 91 -3.50 -3.66 -32.73
CA SER A 91 -3.84 -4.69 -33.72
C SER A 91 -3.27 -6.05 -33.32
N LEU A 92 -4.00 -7.09 -33.67
CA LEU A 92 -3.59 -8.48 -33.47
C LEU A 92 -4.02 -9.31 -34.66
N SER A 93 -3.09 -10.06 -35.25
CA SER A 93 -3.40 -11.11 -36.21
C SER A 93 -2.65 -12.41 -35.89
N VAL A 94 -3.31 -13.52 -36.13
CA VAL A 94 -2.79 -14.88 -36.00
C VAL A 94 -2.94 -15.56 -37.35
N ASN A 95 -1.80 -15.93 -38.00
CA ASN A 95 -1.81 -16.46 -39.35
C ASN A 95 -2.70 -15.62 -40.31
N GLU A 96 -2.47 -14.30 -40.33
CA GLU A 96 -3.18 -13.31 -41.17
C GLU A 96 -4.67 -13.09 -40.80
N LYS A 97 -5.24 -13.85 -39.89
CA LYS A 97 -6.61 -13.60 -39.38
C LYS A 97 -6.59 -12.54 -38.31
N SER A 98 -7.26 -11.43 -38.55
CA SER A 98 -7.30 -10.29 -37.63
C SER A 98 -8.35 -10.47 -36.54
N ALA A 99 -7.98 -10.16 -35.30
CA ALA A 99 -8.87 -10.04 -34.15
C ALA A 99 -9.20 -8.57 -33.87
N VAL A 100 -10.38 -8.31 -33.33
CA VAL A 100 -10.89 -6.96 -33.02
C VAL A 100 -10.67 -6.65 -31.55
N TYR A 101 -10.05 -5.49 -31.26
CA TYR A 101 -9.83 -5.03 -29.88
C TYR A 101 -11.16 -4.89 -29.12
N ASP A 102 -11.16 -5.19 -27.82
CA ASP A 102 -12.31 -5.15 -26.87
C ASP A 102 -13.45 -6.12 -27.22
N LYS A 103 -13.42 -6.76 -28.37
CA LYS A 103 -14.38 -7.80 -28.77
C LYS A 103 -13.76 -9.19 -28.70
N ASP A 104 -12.61 -9.37 -29.35
CA ASP A 104 -11.94 -10.65 -29.53
C ASP A 104 -10.69 -10.76 -28.66
N TYR A 105 -10.01 -9.63 -28.39
CA TYR A 105 -8.84 -9.54 -27.52
C TYR A 105 -8.79 -8.23 -26.74
N SER A 106 -8.05 -8.24 -25.63
CA SER A 106 -7.72 -7.05 -24.83
C SER A 106 -6.24 -7.04 -24.43
N LEU A 107 -5.79 -5.96 -23.81
CA LEU A 107 -4.45 -5.83 -23.26
C LEU A 107 -4.47 -5.87 -21.74
N TYR A 108 -3.42 -6.46 -21.15
CA TYR A 108 -3.17 -6.27 -19.72
C TYR A 108 -2.60 -4.86 -19.45
N SER A 109 -2.98 -4.23 -18.38
CA SER A 109 -2.52 -2.88 -17.96
C SER A 109 -1.00 -2.74 -17.85
N PHE A 110 -0.30 -3.83 -17.64
CA PHE A 110 1.16 -3.91 -17.58
C PHE A 110 1.84 -4.33 -18.89
N SER A 111 1.10 -4.42 -20.00
CA SER A 111 1.67 -4.65 -21.33
C SER A 111 2.64 -3.54 -21.72
N SER A 112 3.69 -3.86 -22.46
CA SER A 112 4.55 -2.87 -23.08
C SER A 112 3.99 -2.42 -24.45
N ASN A 113 4.40 -1.23 -24.87
CA ASN A 113 4.10 -0.72 -26.20
C ASN A 113 5.14 -1.25 -27.19
N VAL A 114 4.71 -1.96 -28.24
CA VAL A 114 5.61 -2.56 -29.22
C VAL A 114 4.84 -2.95 -30.49
N ILE A 115 5.57 -2.99 -31.60
CA ILE A 115 5.17 -3.71 -32.82
C ILE A 115 6.04 -4.96 -32.89
N LEU A 116 5.43 -6.14 -32.86
CA LEU A 116 6.15 -7.40 -32.79
C LEU A 116 5.49 -8.46 -33.66
N GLU A 117 6.33 -9.11 -34.48
CA GLU A 117 5.95 -10.28 -35.27
C GLU A 117 6.86 -11.45 -34.90
N GLY A 118 6.30 -12.67 -34.82
CA GLY A 118 7.07 -13.86 -34.51
C GLY A 118 6.23 -15.12 -34.37
N ASP A 119 6.93 -16.24 -34.25
CA ASP A 119 6.30 -17.55 -34.07
C ASP A 119 5.70 -17.69 -32.66
N LEU A 120 4.64 -18.48 -32.55
CA LEU A 120 3.94 -18.75 -31.30
C LEU A 120 4.29 -20.15 -30.77
N VAL A 121 4.66 -20.22 -29.50
CA VAL A 121 4.88 -21.46 -28.75
C VAL A 121 3.82 -21.59 -27.66
N PHE A 122 3.22 -22.76 -27.53
CA PHE A 122 2.28 -23.03 -26.43
C PHE A 122 3.05 -23.58 -25.23
N ALA A 123 2.94 -22.91 -24.09
CA ALA A 123 3.60 -23.31 -22.85
C ALA A 123 2.57 -23.61 -21.71
N GLY A 124 1.45 -24.20 -22.06
CA GLY A 124 0.46 -24.69 -21.11
C GLY A 124 -0.03 -23.58 -20.17
N PHE A 125 0.01 -23.83 -18.86
CA PHE A 125 -0.32 -22.83 -17.86
C PHE A 125 0.83 -21.83 -17.58
N GLY A 126 2.03 -22.07 -18.12
CA GLY A 126 3.19 -21.22 -17.92
C GLY A 126 3.72 -21.22 -16.48
N ILE A 127 3.50 -22.29 -15.75
CA ILE A 127 3.89 -22.42 -14.34
C ILE A 127 5.22 -23.15 -14.22
N VAL A 128 6.07 -22.61 -13.35
CA VAL A 128 7.31 -23.27 -12.90
C VAL A 128 7.29 -23.31 -11.39
N PHE A 129 7.29 -24.51 -10.83
CA PHE A 129 7.31 -24.74 -9.40
C PHE A 129 8.07 -26.03 -9.07
N GLU A 130 8.95 -25.98 -8.08
CA GLU A 130 9.68 -27.12 -7.59
C GLU A 130 9.67 -27.14 -6.06
N SER A 131 9.26 -28.27 -5.49
CA SER A 131 9.37 -28.59 -4.07
C SER A 131 9.81 -30.04 -3.93
N ASP A 132 10.02 -30.51 -2.71
CA ASP A 132 10.40 -31.90 -2.43
C ASP A 132 9.38 -32.92 -2.94
N SER A 133 8.11 -32.53 -3.02
CA SER A 133 6.98 -33.41 -3.40
C SER A 133 6.42 -33.16 -4.80
N ILE A 134 6.60 -31.95 -5.37
CA ILE A 134 5.99 -31.56 -6.65
C ILE A 134 7.03 -30.84 -7.50
N LYS A 135 7.20 -31.34 -8.74
CA LYS A 135 7.99 -30.69 -9.78
C LYS A 135 7.08 -30.37 -10.97
N TRP A 136 6.81 -29.07 -11.17
CA TRP A 136 6.00 -28.58 -12.27
C TRP A 136 6.81 -27.61 -13.11
N ASN A 137 6.95 -27.87 -14.41
CA ASN A 137 7.69 -26.99 -15.31
C ASN A 137 7.11 -27.09 -16.73
N ASP A 138 6.23 -26.17 -17.06
CA ASP A 138 5.57 -26.10 -18.37
C ASP A 138 6.53 -25.71 -19.52
N TYR A 139 7.70 -25.18 -19.18
CA TYR A 139 8.73 -24.79 -20.17
C TYR A 139 9.76 -25.91 -20.42
N LYS A 140 9.63 -27.06 -19.77
CA LYS A 140 10.56 -28.16 -19.99
C LYS A 140 10.54 -28.61 -21.46
N ASN A 141 11.72 -28.62 -22.09
CA ASN A 141 11.92 -28.97 -23.50
C ASN A 141 11.24 -28.01 -24.52
N LEU A 142 10.86 -26.78 -24.09
CA LEU A 142 10.35 -25.74 -24.97
C LEU A 142 11.44 -24.69 -25.24
N ASP A 143 11.62 -24.32 -26.50
CA ASP A 143 12.38 -23.15 -26.90
C ASP A 143 11.42 -21.98 -27.13
N VAL A 144 11.37 -21.06 -26.18
CA VAL A 144 10.52 -19.85 -26.21
C VAL A 144 11.31 -18.57 -26.50
N LYS A 145 12.64 -18.70 -26.68
CA LYS A 145 13.50 -17.55 -26.91
C LYS A 145 13.11 -16.84 -28.20
N ASP A 146 12.98 -15.53 -28.10
CA ASP A 146 12.62 -14.61 -29.21
C ASP A 146 11.24 -14.90 -29.85
N LYS A 147 10.34 -15.62 -29.17
CA LYS A 147 9.02 -16.00 -29.66
C LYS A 147 7.89 -15.40 -28.82
N TRP A 148 6.69 -15.45 -29.36
CA TRP A 148 5.46 -15.29 -28.61
C TRP A 148 5.17 -16.58 -27.83
N VAL A 149 4.60 -16.44 -26.64
CA VAL A 149 4.19 -17.58 -25.80
C VAL A 149 2.69 -17.51 -25.54
N LEU A 150 1.95 -18.56 -25.90
CA LEU A 150 0.55 -18.74 -25.54
C LEU A 150 0.47 -19.47 -24.21
N LEU A 151 -0.28 -18.88 -23.26
CA LEU A 151 -0.49 -19.41 -21.93
C LEU A 151 -1.98 -19.54 -21.60
N MET A 152 -2.31 -20.58 -20.85
CA MET A 152 -3.64 -20.73 -20.26
C MET A 152 -3.79 -19.84 -19.02
N LYS A 153 -4.96 -19.18 -18.88
CA LYS A 153 -5.37 -18.49 -17.63
C LYS A 153 -5.53 -19.51 -16.49
N GLY A 154 -5.40 -19.04 -15.25
CA GLY A 154 -5.62 -19.87 -14.06
C GLY A 154 -4.50 -20.90 -13.81
N ASP A 155 -4.84 -22.06 -13.34
CA ASP A 155 -3.93 -23.15 -12.98
C ASP A 155 -4.53 -24.53 -13.31
N PRO A 156 -3.73 -25.60 -13.29
CA PRO A 156 -4.20 -26.94 -13.65
C PRO A 156 -5.11 -27.58 -12.60
N GLU A 157 -5.28 -26.97 -11.43
CA GLU A 157 -6.10 -27.50 -10.33
C GLU A 157 -7.18 -26.50 -9.88
N PRO A 158 -8.02 -25.94 -10.80
CA PRO A 158 -8.93 -24.83 -10.51
C PRO A 158 -10.00 -25.14 -9.46
N GLN A 159 -10.25 -26.43 -9.17
CA GLN A 159 -11.20 -26.88 -8.15
C GLN A 159 -10.51 -27.18 -6.80
N ASN A 160 -9.18 -27.17 -6.74
CA ASN A 160 -8.40 -27.43 -5.53
C ASN A 160 -8.01 -26.08 -4.86
N ASN A 161 -8.82 -25.64 -3.90
CA ASN A 161 -8.56 -24.40 -3.19
C ASN A 161 -7.27 -24.41 -2.34
N ASN A 162 -6.68 -25.58 -2.13
CA ASN A 162 -5.43 -25.77 -1.38
C ASN A 162 -4.24 -26.10 -2.31
N SER A 163 -4.39 -25.89 -3.62
CA SER A 163 -3.31 -26.15 -4.56
C SER A 163 -2.10 -25.24 -4.28
N VAL A 164 -0.93 -25.87 -4.20
CA VAL A 164 0.35 -25.15 -4.08
C VAL A 164 0.69 -24.35 -5.33
N LEU A 165 -0.04 -24.54 -6.43
CA LEU A 165 0.14 -23.83 -7.69
C LEU A 165 -0.60 -22.47 -7.75
N ILE A 166 -1.55 -22.22 -6.83
CA ILE A 166 -2.32 -20.96 -6.79
C ILE A 166 -1.43 -19.71 -6.80
N PRO A 167 -0.34 -19.59 -6.01
CA PRO A 167 0.54 -18.43 -6.05
C PRO A 167 1.18 -18.15 -7.42
N PHE A 168 1.29 -19.18 -8.26
CA PHE A 168 1.89 -19.11 -9.59
C PHE A 168 0.86 -18.96 -10.72
N SER A 169 -0.43 -18.98 -10.40
CA SER A 169 -1.53 -18.82 -11.38
C SER A 169 -1.73 -17.38 -11.86
N ASP A 170 -1.08 -16.42 -11.19
CA ASP A 170 -1.16 -15.00 -11.52
C ASP A 170 -0.53 -14.67 -12.88
N ALA A 171 -1.24 -13.84 -13.68
CA ALA A 171 -0.80 -13.51 -15.04
C ALA A 171 0.59 -12.85 -15.07
N ARG A 172 0.87 -11.92 -14.14
CA ARG A 172 2.17 -11.24 -14.06
C ARG A 172 3.30 -12.21 -13.73
N THR A 173 3.09 -13.14 -12.79
CA THR A 173 4.05 -14.19 -12.45
C THR A 173 4.37 -15.07 -13.65
N LYS A 174 3.35 -15.48 -14.40
CA LYS A 174 3.52 -16.28 -15.62
C LYS A 174 4.28 -15.52 -16.72
N VAL A 175 3.98 -14.23 -16.88
CA VAL A 175 4.71 -13.36 -17.82
C VAL A 175 6.19 -13.25 -17.45
N MET A 176 6.50 -13.14 -16.15
CA MET A 176 7.90 -13.14 -15.69
C MET A 176 8.60 -14.46 -16.00
N PHE A 177 7.95 -15.62 -15.78
CA PHE A 177 8.53 -16.91 -16.15
C PHE A 177 8.82 -17.05 -17.65
N ALA A 178 7.92 -16.52 -18.51
CA ALA A 178 8.13 -16.49 -19.94
C ALA A 178 9.29 -15.57 -20.34
N LYS A 179 9.29 -14.34 -19.80
CA LYS A 179 10.31 -13.32 -20.08
C LYS A 179 11.71 -13.77 -19.65
N ASP A 180 11.85 -14.36 -18.45
CA ASP A 180 13.14 -14.87 -17.94
C ASP A 180 13.74 -15.96 -18.85
N ARG A 181 12.90 -16.60 -19.68
CA ARG A 181 13.28 -17.61 -20.69
C ARG A 181 13.44 -17.01 -22.08
N GLY A 182 13.39 -15.68 -22.19
CA GLY A 182 13.64 -14.95 -23.42
C GLY A 182 12.43 -14.78 -24.35
N ALA A 183 11.20 -15.04 -23.86
CA ALA A 183 9.99 -14.74 -24.62
C ALA A 183 9.90 -13.24 -24.94
N LYS A 184 9.44 -12.90 -26.14
CA LYS A 184 9.27 -11.51 -26.59
C LYS A 184 7.85 -10.97 -26.39
N GLY A 185 6.87 -11.84 -26.21
CA GLY A 185 5.49 -11.48 -25.93
C GLY A 185 4.71 -12.65 -25.36
N VAL A 186 3.61 -12.34 -24.68
CA VAL A 186 2.72 -13.34 -24.08
C VAL A 186 1.29 -13.10 -24.53
N ILE A 187 0.60 -14.17 -24.88
CA ILE A 187 -0.83 -14.19 -25.14
C ILE A 187 -1.48 -15.13 -24.13
N PHE A 188 -2.52 -14.67 -23.45
CA PHE A 188 -3.35 -15.50 -22.58
C PHE A 188 -4.65 -15.90 -23.28
N THR A 189 -5.10 -17.11 -23.02
CA THR A 189 -6.46 -17.56 -23.29
C THR A 189 -6.94 -18.44 -22.14
N GLY A 190 -8.22 -18.70 -22.03
CA GLY A 190 -8.74 -19.53 -20.93
C GLY A 190 -9.73 -20.57 -21.42
N GLY A 191 -9.58 -21.82 -20.99
CA GLY A 191 -10.60 -22.83 -21.14
C GLY A 191 -11.73 -22.66 -20.11
N VAL A 192 -12.80 -23.44 -20.29
CA VAL A 192 -14.02 -23.33 -19.49
C VAL A 192 -13.83 -23.56 -17.98
N GLN A 193 -12.81 -24.30 -17.58
CA GLN A 193 -12.55 -24.57 -16.16
C GLN A 193 -11.99 -23.35 -15.42
N ASN A 194 -11.18 -22.55 -16.10
CA ASN A 194 -10.54 -21.36 -15.54
C ASN A 194 -11.17 -20.04 -16.00
N ASN A 195 -11.93 -20.05 -17.11
CA ASN A 195 -12.61 -18.87 -17.66
C ASN A 195 -13.98 -19.27 -18.24
N LYS A 196 -14.97 -19.43 -17.37
CA LYS A 196 -16.30 -19.98 -17.70
C LYS A 196 -17.02 -19.21 -18.78
N THR A 197 -17.00 -17.88 -18.67
CA THR A 197 -17.75 -16.92 -19.50
C THR A 197 -17.00 -16.47 -20.76
N ASP A 198 -15.72 -16.87 -20.89
CA ASP A 198 -14.85 -16.43 -21.98
C ASP A 198 -14.62 -14.90 -22.01
N ASP A 199 -14.69 -14.28 -20.82
CA ASP A 199 -14.50 -12.85 -20.71
C ASP A 199 -13.04 -12.45 -20.89
N LEU A 200 -12.84 -11.34 -21.59
CA LEU A 200 -11.55 -10.67 -21.67
C LEU A 200 -11.20 -10.01 -20.33
N VAL A 201 -9.90 -9.90 -20.07
CA VAL A 201 -9.44 -9.11 -18.93
C VAL A 201 -9.79 -7.63 -19.19
N PRO A 202 -10.45 -6.95 -18.24
CA PRO A 202 -10.70 -5.51 -18.40
C PRO A 202 -9.39 -4.74 -18.29
N LEU A 203 -9.24 -3.68 -19.09
CA LEU A 203 -8.13 -2.75 -18.97
C LEU A 203 -8.36 -1.82 -17.77
N LEU A 204 -7.96 -2.27 -16.59
CA LEU A 204 -8.08 -1.48 -15.36
C LEU A 204 -6.74 -0.84 -15.02
N PHE A 205 -6.79 0.42 -14.62
CA PHE A 205 -5.62 1.07 -14.04
C PHE A 205 -5.33 0.45 -12.68
N GLU A 206 -4.22 -0.27 -12.60
CA GLU A 206 -3.71 -0.77 -11.32
C GLU A 206 -2.64 0.20 -10.83
N ARG A 207 -2.86 0.74 -9.62
CA ARG A 207 -1.90 1.62 -8.96
C ARG A 207 -0.55 0.88 -8.78
N ALA A 208 0.55 1.58 -8.97
CA ALA A 208 1.92 1.04 -8.88
C ALA A 208 2.27 -0.07 -9.89
N VAL A 209 1.56 -0.15 -11.03
CA VAL A 209 1.85 -1.12 -12.07
C VAL A 209 3.01 -0.66 -12.95
N VAL A 210 4.13 -1.38 -12.89
CA VAL A 210 5.26 -1.24 -13.80
C VAL A 210 5.03 -2.14 -15.02
N SER A 211 5.39 -1.66 -16.22
CA SER A 211 5.37 -2.47 -17.45
C SER A 211 6.13 -3.78 -17.28
N ALA A 212 5.62 -4.87 -17.84
CA ALA A 212 6.32 -6.16 -17.89
C ALA A 212 7.57 -6.11 -18.79
N GLY A 213 7.68 -5.06 -19.63
CA GLY A 213 8.77 -4.91 -20.60
C GLY A 213 8.60 -5.77 -21.87
N ILE A 214 7.53 -6.54 -21.95
CA ILE A 214 7.09 -7.28 -23.14
C ILE A 214 5.57 -7.10 -23.32
N PRO A 215 5.02 -7.25 -24.55
CA PRO A 215 3.58 -7.16 -24.82
C PRO A 215 2.83 -8.32 -24.16
N VAL A 216 1.66 -8.02 -23.59
CA VAL A 216 0.80 -9.00 -22.94
C VAL A 216 -0.65 -8.80 -23.37
N ILE A 217 -1.17 -9.80 -24.05
CA ILE A 217 -2.49 -9.80 -24.71
C ILE A 217 -3.37 -10.88 -24.04
N ASP A 218 -4.64 -10.60 -23.97
CA ASP A 218 -5.68 -11.58 -23.63
C ASP A 218 -6.57 -11.83 -24.85
N ILE A 219 -6.80 -13.07 -25.26
CA ILE A 219 -7.61 -13.43 -26.42
C ILE A 219 -8.70 -14.42 -26.04
N LYS A 220 -9.91 -14.23 -26.57
CA LYS A 220 -11.03 -15.15 -26.35
C LYS A 220 -10.76 -16.52 -26.97
N ARG A 221 -11.10 -17.59 -26.23
CA ARG A 221 -11.07 -18.96 -26.76
C ARG A 221 -12.04 -19.12 -27.93
N SER A 222 -13.22 -18.51 -27.85
CA SER A 222 -14.21 -18.57 -28.93
C SER A 222 -13.68 -18.05 -30.25
N TRP A 223 -12.86 -16.98 -30.20
CA TRP A 223 -12.20 -16.47 -31.40
C TRP A 223 -11.14 -17.44 -31.92
N LEU A 224 -10.30 -18.00 -31.02
CA LEU A 224 -9.29 -19.00 -31.40
C LEU A 224 -9.94 -20.24 -32.00
N ASP A 225 -10.95 -20.79 -31.37
CA ASP A 225 -11.65 -21.99 -31.82
C ASP A 225 -12.31 -21.80 -33.18
N ALA A 226 -12.89 -20.61 -33.43
CA ALA A 226 -13.55 -20.31 -34.71
C ALA A 226 -12.55 -20.06 -35.86
N ASN A 227 -11.35 -19.55 -35.57
CA ASN A 227 -10.43 -19.07 -36.59
C ASN A 227 -9.17 -19.91 -36.75
N ILE A 228 -8.66 -20.53 -35.70
CA ILE A 228 -7.30 -21.06 -35.65
C ILE A 228 -7.28 -22.58 -35.35
N LEU A 229 -8.08 -23.08 -34.39
CA LEU A 229 -8.05 -24.46 -33.89
C LEU A 229 -6.62 -24.90 -33.50
N LEU A 230 -6.25 -24.63 -32.27
CA LEU A 230 -4.93 -24.97 -31.72
C LEU A 230 -4.71 -26.50 -31.79
N SER A 231 -3.70 -26.93 -32.58
CA SER A 231 -3.43 -28.35 -32.78
C SER A 231 -4.65 -29.18 -33.23
N ASN A 232 -5.55 -28.59 -34.02
CA ASN A 232 -6.84 -29.15 -34.46
C ASN A 232 -7.80 -29.51 -33.32
N GLN A 233 -7.68 -28.86 -32.18
CA GLN A 233 -8.54 -29.06 -31.00
C GLN A 233 -9.05 -27.73 -30.45
N PRO A 234 -10.27 -27.71 -29.86
CA PRO A 234 -10.76 -26.57 -29.09
C PRO A 234 -9.90 -26.29 -27.86
N VAL A 235 -9.85 -25.04 -27.42
CA VAL A 235 -9.10 -24.61 -26.23
C VAL A 235 -9.52 -25.37 -24.97
N ASP A 236 -10.82 -25.69 -24.81
CA ASP A 236 -11.30 -26.48 -23.67
C ASP A 236 -10.74 -27.91 -23.63
N SER A 237 -10.50 -28.51 -24.79
CA SER A 237 -9.86 -29.82 -24.88
C SER A 237 -8.39 -29.75 -24.49
N LEU A 238 -7.68 -28.68 -24.89
CA LEU A 238 -6.31 -28.44 -24.48
C LEU A 238 -6.20 -28.18 -22.97
N GLU A 239 -7.10 -27.40 -22.39
CA GLU A 239 -7.16 -27.20 -20.94
C GLU A 239 -7.31 -28.52 -20.20
N SER A 240 -8.29 -29.34 -20.61
CA SER A 240 -8.55 -30.65 -20.02
C SER A 240 -7.36 -31.63 -20.17
N PHE A 241 -6.59 -31.50 -21.25
CA PHE A 241 -5.38 -32.29 -21.48
C PHE A 241 -4.27 -31.89 -20.51
N LEU A 242 -4.00 -30.59 -20.34
CA LEU A 242 -3.00 -30.07 -19.42
C LEU A 242 -3.32 -30.38 -17.94
N MET A 243 -4.60 -30.34 -17.56
CA MET A 243 -5.03 -30.68 -16.20
C MET A 243 -4.70 -32.16 -15.84
N ARG A 244 -4.52 -33.03 -16.83
CA ARG A 244 -4.05 -34.40 -16.64
C ARG A 244 -2.52 -34.55 -16.54
N LYS A 245 -1.80 -33.43 -16.35
CA LYS A 245 -0.33 -33.34 -16.21
C LYS A 245 0.44 -33.80 -17.47
N VAL A 246 -0.13 -33.56 -18.65
CA VAL A 246 0.54 -33.79 -19.93
C VAL A 246 1.41 -32.59 -20.30
N SER A 247 2.59 -32.86 -20.84
CA SER A 247 3.56 -31.82 -21.19
C SER A 247 3.07 -30.94 -22.34
N PRO A 248 3.14 -29.59 -22.24
CA PRO A 248 2.86 -28.68 -23.36
C PRO A 248 3.80 -28.87 -24.56
N ALA A 249 5.01 -29.41 -24.35
CA ALA A 249 6.00 -29.63 -25.39
C ALA A 249 5.54 -30.62 -26.48
N ASP A 250 4.53 -31.43 -26.18
CA ASP A 250 3.95 -32.37 -27.15
C ASP A 250 3.00 -31.68 -28.16
N LEU A 251 2.65 -30.40 -27.93
CA LEU A 251 1.74 -29.61 -28.74
C LEU A 251 2.52 -28.59 -29.59
N LYS A 252 2.84 -28.97 -30.81
CA LYS A 252 3.49 -28.06 -31.77
C LYS A 252 2.45 -27.19 -32.45
N LEU A 253 2.55 -25.87 -32.23
CA LEU A 253 1.79 -24.87 -32.96
C LEU A 253 2.62 -24.36 -34.13
N ASN A 254 2.02 -24.30 -35.32
CA ASN A 254 2.63 -23.64 -36.46
C ASN A 254 1.87 -22.34 -36.73
N LEU A 255 2.01 -21.40 -35.78
CA LEU A 255 1.28 -20.13 -35.77
C LEU A 255 2.25 -18.96 -35.72
N ARG A 256 1.92 -17.92 -36.46
CA ARG A 256 2.65 -16.66 -36.51
C ARG A 256 1.77 -15.54 -36.01
N ILE A 257 2.28 -14.76 -35.09
CA ILE A 257 1.62 -13.60 -34.49
C ILE A 257 2.22 -12.34 -35.08
N LYS A 258 1.34 -11.40 -35.45
CA LYS A 258 1.71 -10.01 -35.68
C LYS A 258 0.81 -9.13 -34.82
N ALA A 259 1.42 -8.36 -33.93
CA ALA A 259 0.68 -7.49 -33.02
C ALA A 259 1.35 -6.12 -32.92
N GLN A 260 0.50 -5.11 -32.79
CA GLN A 260 0.87 -3.80 -32.27
C GLN A 260 0.12 -3.61 -30.96
N THR A 261 0.85 -3.37 -29.88
CA THR A 261 0.30 -3.07 -28.56
C THR A 261 0.70 -1.66 -28.17
N GLU A 262 -0.27 -0.84 -27.80
CA GLU A 262 -0.06 0.54 -27.39
C GLU A 262 -1.04 0.94 -26.30
N LEU A 263 -0.51 1.23 -25.13
CA LEU A 263 -1.23 1.77 -23.99
C LEU A 263 -0.82 3.22 -23.77
N ILE A 264 -1.82 4.09 -23.70
CA ILE A 264 -1.65 5.50 -23.35
C ILE A 264 -1.75 5.59 -21.82
N ARG A 265 -0.66 6.04 -21.19
CA ARG A 265 -0.61 6.30 -19.74
C ARG A 265 -0.74 7.78 -19.54
N ASN A 266 -1.85 8.19 -18.92
CA ASN A 266 -2.10 9.58 -18.59
C ASN A 266 -1.31 9.93 -17.32
N GLU A 267 -0.23 10.69 -17.50
CA GLU A 267 0.61 11.17 -16.42
C GLU A 267 0.15 12.55 -15.96
N VAL A 268 0.14 12.75 -14.66
CA VAL A 268 -0.08 14.05 -14.01
C VAL A 268 1.10 14.40 -13.13
N THR A 269 1.29 15.69 -12.90
CA THR A 269 2.30 16.20 -11.98
C THR A 269 1.70 16.31 -10.58
N THR A 270 2.46 15.88 -9.58
CA THR A 270 2.19 16.08 -8.15
C THR A 270 3.50 16.38 -7.41
N PHE A 271 3.48 16.57 -6.11
CA PHE A 271 4.63 17.09 -5.36
C PHE A 271 4.80 16.39 -4.02
N ASN A 272 6.06 16.32 -3.55
CA ASN A 272 6.34 16.26 -2.12
C ASN A 272 6.58 17.68 -1.63
N VAL A 273 6.11 18.00 -0.41
CA VAL A 273 6.33 19.34 0.20
C VAL A 273 7.32 19.18 1.34
N ILE A 274 8.41 19.99 1.28
CA ILE A 274 9.58 19.80 2.14
C ILE A 274 9.95 21.11 2.82
N GLY A 275 10.11 21.07 4.15
CA GLY A 275 10.67 22.14 4.94
C GLY A 275 11.76 21.62 5.86
N ILE A 276 12.90 22.31 5.95
CA ILE A 276 14.03 21.91 6.77
C ILE A 276 14.28 22.95 7.85
N LEU A 277 14.33 22.50 9.10
CA LEU A 277 14.79 23.29 10.24
C LEU A 277 16.26 22.91 10.52
N PRO A 278 17.23 23.81 10.30
CA PRO A 278 18.64 23.51 10.48
C PRO A 278 19.00 23.23 11.94
N GLY A 279 19.82 22.21 12.14
CA GLY A 279 20.44 21.93 13.45
C GLY A 279 21.44 23.00 13.88
N ASN A 280 21.70 23.08 15.18
CA ASN A 280 22.59 24.09 15.76
C ASN A 280 23.98 23.56 16.13
N ASP A 281 24.24 22.26 15.98
CA ASP A 281 25.56 21.67 16.21
C ASP A 281 26.42 21.80 14.95
N PRO A 282 27.66 22.27 15.04
CA PRO A 282 28.51 22.51 13.86
C PRO A 282 28.82 21.24 13.06
N ILE A 283 28.72 20.05 13.67
CA ILE A 283 28.99 18.76 13.04
C ILE A 283 27.69 18.04 12.71
N LEU A 284 26.80 17.90 13.70
CA LEU A 284 25.59 17.08 13.57
C LEU A 284 24.47 17.78 12.76
N LYS A 285 24.56 19.06 12.46
CA LYS A 285 23.59 19.78 11.61
C LYS A 285 23.47 19.20 10.20
N ASP A 286 24.46 18.46 9.73
CA ASP A 286 24.47 17.80 8.43
C ASP A 286 23.90 16.37 8.49
N GLU A 287 23.44 15.94 9.67
CA GLU A 287 22.62 14.75 9.89
C GLU A 287 21.15 15.14 10.09
N TYR A 288 20.23 14.29 9.65
CA TYR A 288 18.81 14.62 9.58
C TYR A 288 17.93 13.64 10.36
N ILE A 289 16.92 14.19 11.04
CA ILE A 289 15.70 13.45 11.40
C ILE A 289 14.66 13.81 10.35
N VAL A 290 14.07 12.82 9.69
CA VAL A 290 12.94 13.05 8.78
C VAL A 290 11.66 12.76 9.53
N ILE A 291 10.68 13.68 9.47
CA ILE A 291 9.33 13.49 9.99
C ILE A 291 8.37 13.64 8.84
N GLY A 292 7.54 12.64 8.58
CA GLY A 292 6.69 12.63 7.40
C GLY A 292 5.30 12.07 7.62
N ALA A 293 4.42 12.42 6.68
CA ALA A 293 3.07 11.91 6.49
C ALA A 293 2.67 12.12 5.04
N HIS A 294 1.76 11.31 4.51
CA HIS A 294 1.21 11.58 3.17
C HIS A 294 0.00 12.52 3.25
N TYR A 295 -0.17 13.35 2.23
CA TYR A 295 -1.28 14.31 2.19
C TYR A 295 -2.34 13.97 1.16
N ASP A 296 -2.04 13.09 0.19
CA ASP A 296 -3.01 12.60 -0.79
C ASP A 296 -3.98 11.59 -0.19
N HIS A 297 -5.12 11.39 -0.87
CA HIS A 297 -6.07 10.34 -0.51
C HIS A 297 -6.86 9.90 -1.76
N LEU A 298 -7.99 9.18 -1.58
CA LEU A 298 -8.67 8.41 -2.64
C LEU A 298 -9.50 9.25 -3.63
N GLY A 299 -9.55 10.58 -3.49
CA GLY A 299 -10.37 11.40 -4.37
C GLY A 299 -11.86 11.19 -4.15
N MET A 300 -12.60 11.03 -5.24
CA MET A 300 -14.04 10.77 -5.22
C MET A 300 -14.39 9.30 -4.99
N GLY A 301 -13.40 8.43 -4.78
CA GLY A 301 -13.65 6.99 -4.66
C GLY A 301 -13.96 6.32 -5.99
N GLY A 302 -14.86 5.34 -5.98
CA GLY A 302 -15.21 4.54 -7.15
C GLY A 302 -14.39 3.27 -7.30
N GLU A 303 -14.70 2.48 -8.33
CA GLU A 303 -13.99 1.24 -8.63
C GLU A 303 -12.51 1.49 -8.93
N GLY A 304 -11.62 0.64 -8.41
CA GLY A 304 -10.16 0.77 -8.57
C GLY A 304 -9.51 1.86 -7.73
N SER A 305 -10.29 2.69 -7.02
CA SER A 305 -9.77 3.78 -6.18
C SER A 305 -9.11 3.33 -4.87
N GLY A 306 -9.27 2.08 -4.48
CA GLY A 306 -8.90 1.59 -3.14
C GLY A 306 -10.00 1.81 -2.10
N SER A 307 -11.12 2.45 -2.46
CA SER A 307 -12.28 2.62 -1.59
C SER A 307 -12.86 1.28 -1.13
N ARG A 308 -13.27 1.21 0.13
CA ARG A 308 -14.02 0.07 0.69
C ARG A 308 -15.51 0.13 0.37
N THR A 309 -15.95 1.23 -0.24
CA THR A 309 -17.30 1.43 -0.79
C THR A 309 -17.21 1.80 -2.27
N PRO A 310 -16.71 0.89 -3.15
CA PRO A 310 -16.39 1.21 -4.53
C PRO A 310 -17.60 1.65 -5.37
N ASP A 311 -18.81 1.26 -4.97
CA ASP A 311 -20.06 1.67 -5.62
C ASP A 311 -20.50 3.10 -5.25
N THR A 312 -19.76 3.79 -4.38
CA THR A 312 -20.08 5.14 -3.90
C THR A 312 -19.10 6.16 -4.47
N LEU A 313 -19.61 7.08 -5.32
CA LEU A 313 -18.87 8.24 -5.78
C LEU A 313 -19.15 9.42 -4.86
N ALA A 314 -18.24 9.68 -3.91
CA ALA A 314 -18.32 10.77 -2.95
C ALA A 314 -16.91 11.18 -2.51
N PRO A 315 -16.71 12.42 -2.02
CA PRO A 315 -15.41 12.82 -1.49
C PRO A 315 -14.96 11.89 -0.36
N HIS A 316 -13.82 11.21 -0.55
CA HIS A 316 -13.12 10.48 0.49
C HIS A 316 -12.16 11.47 1.16
N VAL A 317 -12.67 12.17 2.16
CA VAL A 317 -11.94 13.32 2.72
C VAL A 317 -10.70 12.92 3.55
N GLY A 318 -10.61 11.65 4.00
CA GLY A 318 -9.44 11.10 4.65
C GLY A 318 -8.98 11.95 5.84
N ALA A 319 -9.85 12.08 6.86
CA ALA A 319 -9.55 12.91 8.01
C ALA A 319 -8.50 12.26 8.92
N ASP A 320 -8.62 10.95 9.17
CA ASP A 320 -7.61 10.20 9.88
C ASP A 320 -6.54 9.69 8.92
N ASP A 321 -6.94 9.20 7.75
CA ASP A 321 -6.06 8.74 6.68
C ASP A 321 -5.96 9.77 5.53
N ASN A 322 -4.93 10.66 5.44
CA ASN A 322 -3.94 10.84 6.51
C ASN A 322 -3.78 12.33 6.85
N THR A 323 -4.92 13.06 6.90
CA THR A 323 -4.87 14.47 7.31
C THR A 323 -4.44 14.61 8.78
N SER A 324 -4.72 13.60 9.63
CA SER A 324 -4.27 13.57 11.02
C SER A 324 -2.73 13.55 11.10
N GLY A 325 -2.07 12.73 10.29
CA GLY A 325 -0.61 12.70 10.19
C GLY A 325 -0.05 14.02 9.67
N VAL A 326 -0.61 14.55 8.57
CA VAL A 326 -0.18 15.83 7.99
C VAL A 326 -0.21 16.96 9.01
N THR A 327 -1.34 17.13 9.69
CA THR A 327 -1.50 18.23 10.66
C THR A 327 -0.65 18.01 11.92
N SER A 328 -0.35 16.75 12.27
CA SER A 328 0.62 16.43 13.33
C SER A 328 2.03 16.84 12.94
N VAL A 329 2.49 16.52 11.72
CA VAL A 329 3.80 16.98 11.20
C VAL A 329 3.87 18.49 11.19
N MET A 330 2.82 19.18 10.73
CA MET A 330 2.75 20.66 10.71
C MET A 330 2.83 21.26 12.12
N GLU A 331 2.16 20.67 13.10
CA GLU A 331 2.20 21.14 14.49
C GLU A 331 3.58 20.90 15.13
N ILE A 332 4.19 19.74 14.91
CA ILE A 332 5.55 19.43 15.38
C ILE A 332 6.55 20.45 14.76
N ALA A 333 6.43 20.71 13.46
CA ALA A 333 7.24 21.72 12.79
C ALA A 333 7.09 23.12 13.44
N ALA A 334 5.86 23.51 13.74
CA ALA A 334 5.58 24.81 14.41
C ALA A 334 6.17 24.87 15.83
N ARG A 335 6.13 23.79 16.57
CA ARG A 335 6.70 23.72 17.92
C ARG A 335 8.21 23.84 17.90
N PHE A 336 8.89 23.06 17.06
CA PHE A 336 10.35 23.15 16.92
C PHE A 336 10.81 24.52 16.40
N ALA A 337 10.12 25.10 15.43
CA ALA A 337 10.48 26.42 14.87
C ALA A 337 10.28 27.57 15.87
N LYS A 338 9.29 27.50 16.78
CA LYS A 338 8.91 28.61 17.66
C LYS A 338 9.40 28.50 19.10
N SER A 339 9.66 27.28 19.58
CA SER A 339 9.95 27.04 21.00
C SER A 339 11.36 27.44 21.43
N GLY A 340 12.27 27.70 20.50
CA GLY A 340 13.70 27.87 20.80
C GLY A 340 14.36 26.58 21.32
N ILE A 341 13.70 25.42 21.19
CA ILE A 341 14.27 24.12 21.52
C ILE A 341 15.54 23.92 20.69
N LYS A 342 16.64 23.71 21.38
CA LYS A 342 17.90 23.40 20.71
C LYS A 342 17.90 21.95 20.26
N HIS A 343 18.17 21.74 18.99
CA HIS A 343 18.34 20.42 18.39
C HIS A 343 19.64 20.41 17.60
N ARG A 344 20.44 19.38 17.82
CA ARG A 344 21.79 19.30 17.24
C ARG A 344 21.74 18.95 15.76
N ARG A 345 20.89 17.95 15.38
CA ARG A 345 20.64 17.53 14.01
C ARG A 345 19.57 18.39 13.34
N SER A 346 19.66 18.52 12.04
CA SER A 346 18.59 19.12 11.24
C SER A 346 17.34 18.26 11.24
N ILE A 347 16.16 18.88 11.15
CA ILE A 347 14.88 18.19 11.06
C ILE A 347 14.25 18.52 9.72
N ALA A 348 13.98 17.50 8.91
CA ALA A 348 13.28 17.63 7.64
C ALA A 348 11.82 17.18 7.81
N PHE A 349 10.88 18.08 7.60
CA PHE A 349 9.45 17.84 7.57
C PHE A 349 9.04 17.58 6.13
N VAL A 350 8.49 16.40 5.84
CA VAL A 350 8.18 15.99 4.46
C VAL A 350 6.74 15.49 4.38
N LEU A 351 5.93 16.17 3.57
CA LEU A 351 4.57 15.76 3.29
C LEU A 351 4.57 15.11 1.89
N PHE A 352 4.30 13.80 1.86
CA PHE A 352 4.40 13.00 0.64
C PHE A 352 3.10 13.04 -0.15
N GLY A 353 3.22 13.11 -1.49
CA GLY A 353 2.11 12.92 -2.40
C GLY A 353 2.07 11.51 -2.97
N ALA A 354 0.91 11.07 -3.43
CA ALA A 354 0.71 9.80 -4.11
C ALA A 354 1.18 8.55 -3.31
N GLU A 355 1.00 8.57 -1.99
CA GLU A 355 1.20 7.41 -1.13
C GLU A 355 0.20 6.31 -1.48
N GLU A 356 -1.08 6.69 -1.61
CA GLU A 356 -2.20 5.82 -1.93
C GLU A 356 -2.06 5.10 -3.29
N MET A 357 -1.19 5.61 -4.15
CA MET A 357 -0.82 5.03 -5.43
C MET A 357 0.38 4.07 -5.34
N GLY A 358 0.80 3.72 -4.13
CA GLY A 358 1.87 2.77 -3.84
C GLY A 358 3.18 3.41 -3.43
N LEU A 359 3.14 4.36 -2.51
CA LEU A 359 4.29 5.05 -1.92
C LEU A 359 5.11 5.85 -2.95
N LEU A 360 4.47 6.38 -4.02
CA LEU A 360 5.22 6.94 -5.15
C LEU A 360 6.02 8.18 -4.74
N GLY A 361 5.45 9.04 -3.88
CA GLY A 361 6.13 10.24 -3.40
C GLY A 361 7.34 9.93 -2.53
N SER A 362 7.20 9.08 -1.52
CA SER A 362 8.33 8.73 -0.65
C SER A 362 9.40 7.94 -1.40
N ARG A 363 9.02 7.06 -2.34
CA ARG A 363 9.97 6.37 -3.24
C ARG A 363 10.73 7.33 -4.14
N TYR A 364 10.04 8.36 -4.65
CA TYR A 364 10.70 9.40 -5.44
C TYR A 364 11.62 10.24 -4.55
N PHE A 365 11.16 10.59 -3.34
CA PHE A 365 11.93 11.38 -2.38
C PHE A 365 13.25 10.70 -2.02
N VAL A 366 13.23 9.43 -1.61
CA VAL A 366 14.47 8.72 -1.18
C VAL A 366 15.52 8.58 -2.28
N LYS A 367 15.11 8.67 -3.55
CA LYS A 367 16.03 8.64 -4.70
C LYS A 367 16.53 10.02 -5.12
N HIS A 368 15.84 11.10 -4.70
CA HIS A 368 16.11 12.48 -5.15
C HIS A 368 16.08 13.45 -3.97
N MET A 369 16.61 13.06 -2.82
CA MET A 369 16.68 13.89 -1.63
C MET A 369 17.63 15.09 -1.81
N PRO A 370 17.42 16.21 -1.09
CA PRO A 370 18.35 17.35 -1.09
C PRO A 370 19.61 17.08 -0.24
N PHE A 371 19.71 15.88 0.35
CA PHE A 371 20.83 15.42 1.17
C PHE A 371 21.05 13.90 0.98
N GLU A 372 22.20 13.40 1.38
CA GLU A 372 22.55 11.98 1.19
C GLU A 372 21.71 11.05 2.10
N PRO A 373 21.22 9.89 1.62
CA PRO A 373 20.47 8.93 2.45
C PRO A 373 21.19 8.54 3.73
N LYS A 374 22.51 8.35 3.65
CA LYS A 374 23.36 8.02 4.80
C LYS A 374 23.43 9.12 5.85
N SER A 375 23.03 10.37 5.57
CA SER A 375 22.96 11.45 6.55
C SER A 375 21.70 11.38 7.42
N ILE A 376 20.71 10.56 7.05
CA ILE A 376 19.49 10.39 7.85
C ILE A 376 19.84 9.53 9.07
N ASN A 377 19.50 10.03 10.25
CA ASN A 377 19.62 9.31 11.50
C ASN A 377 18.39 8.44 11.77
N ALA A 378 17.19 8.98 11.53
CA ALA A 378 15.93 8.27 11.60
C ALA A 378 14.85 8.93 10.73
N MET A 379 13.86 8.13 10.29
CA MET A 379 12.61 8.63 9.71
C MET A 379 11.45 8.25 10.64
N ILE A 380 10.64 9.23 11.00
CA ILE A 380 9.43 9.09 11.81
C ILE A 380 8.23 9.36 10.92
N ASN A 381 7.41 8.35 10.69
CA ASN A 381 6.20 8.42 9.87
C ASN A 381 4.95 8.45 10.75
N LEU A 382 4.04 9.35 10.44
CA LEU A 382 2.78 9.52 11.13
C LEU A 382 1.64 9.20 10.17
N ASP A 383 0.88 8.14 10.47
CA ASP A 383 -0.20 7.72 9.61
C ASP A 383 -1.36 7.15 10.44
N MET A 384 -2.54 7.79 10.30
CA MET A 384 -3.71 7.49 11.10
C MET A 384 -3.46 7.65 12.60
N VAL A 385 -3.19 8.87 13.04
CA VAL A 385 -2.87 9.21 14.44
C VAL A 385 -3.99 9.98 15.16
N GLY A 386 -5.14 10.17 14.50
CA GLY A 386 -6.25 10.98 15.01
C GLY A 386 -7.37 10.19 15.71
N ARG A 387 -7.31 8.86 15.78
CA ARG A 387 -8.38 8.02 16.37
C ARG A 387 -7.92 7.31 17.64
N LEU A 388 -7.15 7.99 18.50
CA LEU A 388 -6.71 7.42 19.76
C LEU A 388 -7.92 6.93 20.57
N ASN A 389 -7.91 5.65 20.95
CA ASN A 389 -8.98 4.99 21.68
C ASN A 389 -8.93 5.32 23.20
N GLU A 390 -9.94 4.89 23.96
CA GLU A 390 -10.02 5.10 25.41
C GLU A 390 -8.84 4.45 26.18
N ALA A 391 -8.30 3.34 25.67
CA ALA A 391 -7.13 2.68 26.24
C ALA A 391 -5.82 3.42 25.89
N LYS A 392 -5.89 4.50 25.09
CA LYS A 392 -4.73 5.29 24.64
C LYS A 392 -3.65 4.47 23.93
N SER A 393 -4.07 3.47 23.16
CA SER A 393 -3.17 2.55 22.48
C SER A 393 -2.57 3.18 21.22
N VAL A 394 -1.25 3.16 21.12
CA VAL A 394 -0.47 3.60 19.93
C VAL A 394 0.46 2.48 19.52
N VAL A 395 0.45 2.15 18.25
CA VAL A 395 1.44 1.24 17.65
C VAL A 395 2.63 2.04 17.15
N ILE A 396 3.82 1.54 17.47
CA ILE A 396 5.08 2.05 16.94
C ILE A 396 5.75 0.91 16.18
N GLY A 397 5.64 0.95 14.84
CA GLY A 397 6.32 0.02 13.94
C GLY A 397 7.78 0.42 13.70
N GLY A 398 8.59 -0.52 13.18
CA GLY A 398 9.98 -0.27 12.81
C GLY A 398 10.95 -0.25 13.99
N THR A 399 10.52 -0.63 15.21
CA THR A 399 11.37 -0.53 16.40
C THR A 399 12.62 -1.43 16.34
N GLY A 400 12.60 -2.47 15.52
CA GLY A 400 13.74 -3.36 15.26
C GLY A 400 14.70 -2.84 14.19
N THR A 401 14.42 -1.72 13.54
CA THR A 401 15.27 -1.18 12.45
C THR A 401 16.50 -0.44 12.96
N SER A 402 16.65 -0.31 14.27
CA SER A 402 17.85 0.18 14.94
C SER A 402 18.08 -0.58 16.25
N ALA A 403 19.35 -0.83 16.55
CA ALA A 403 19.72 -1.55 17.77
C ALA A 403 19.32 -0.81 19.06
N GLU A 404 19.25 0.52 19.01
CA GLU A 404 19.01 1.38 20.18
C GLU A 404 17.55 1.77 20.38
N THR A 405 16.76 1.78 19.31
CA THR A 405 15.45 2.45 19.25
C THR A 405 14.46 1.92 20.29
N GLU A 406 14.31 0.61 20.42
CA GLU A 406 13.35 0.04 21.37
C GLU A 406 13.70 0.36 22.83
N GLY A 407 15.00 0.35 23.17
CA GLY A 407 15.49 0.77 24.49
C GLY A 407 15.13 2.22 24.79
N ILE A 408 15.42 3.12 23.86
CA ILE A 408 15.10 4.56 23.99
C ILE A 408 13.59 4.76 24.16
N LEU A 409 12.77 4.12 23.34
CA LEU A 409 11.29 4.26 23.43
C LEU A 409 10.76 3.76 24.77
N LYS A 410 11.29 2.67 25.33
CA LYS A 410 10.93 2.19 26.67
C LYS A 410 11.30 3.20 27.75
N GLU A 411 12.47 3.83 27.67
CA GLU A 411 12.87 4.90 28.59
C GLU A 411 11.96 6.13 28.46
N LEU A 412 11.59 6.51 27.25
CA LEU A 412 10.71 7.66 27.02
C LEU A 412 9.25 7.38 27.38
N SER A 413 8.79 6.13 27.38
CA SER A 413 7.41 5.75 27.67
C SER A 413 6.90 6.24 29.02
N VAL A 414 7.78 6.42 30.01
CA VAL A 414 7.42 6.96 31.32
C VAL A 414 6.99 8.42 31.29
N LYS A 415 7.27 9.13 30.17
CA LYS A 415 6.93 10.55 29.97
C LYS A 415 5.55 10.74 29.32
N THR A 416 4.85 9.66 29.01
CA THR A 416 3.52 9.71 28.38
C THR A 416 2.51 8.84 29.12
N LYS A 417 1.22 9.08 28.88
CA LYS A 417 0.12 8.22 29.32
C LYS A 417 -0.35 7.24 28.26
N LEU A 418 0.28 7.28 27.08
CA LEU A 418 -0.03 6.39 25.97
C LEU A 418 0.38 4.95 26.29
N GLN A 419 -0.43 4.01 25.86
CA GLN A 419 -0.10 2.57 25.88
C GLN A 419 0.60 2.22 24.59
N LEU A 420 1.93 2.09 24.64
CA LEU A 420 2.77 1.87 23.48
C LEU A 420 2.90 0.38 23.18
N SER A 421 2.60 -0.01 21.94
CA SER A 421 2.84 -1.35 21.41
C SER A 421 3.94 -1.27 20.35
N PHE A 422 4.97 -2.10 20.48
CA PHE A 422 6.14 -2.09 19.58
C PHE A 422 6.07 -3.24 18.58
N SER A 423 6.32 -2.91 17.30
CA SER A 423 6.51 -3.90 16.23
C SER A 423 7.91 -3.71 15.63
N PRO A 424 8.72 -4.78 15.54
CA PRO A 424 10.09 -4.65 15.06
C PRO A 424 10.19 -4.40 13.56
N GLU A 425 9.20 -4.82 12.76
CA GLU A 425 9.28 -4.82 11.29
C GLU A 425 9.40 -3.40 10.72
N GLY A 426 10.43 -3.20 9.87
CA GLY A 426 10.67 -1.92 9.19
C GLY A 426 9.88 -1.77 7.89
N PHE A 427 9.36 -2.86 7.33
CA PHE A 427 8.53 -2.83 6.14
C PHE A 427 7.06 -2.73 6.52
N GLY A 428 6.33 -1.82 5.88
CA GLY A 428 4.91 -1.60 6.13
C GLY A 428 4.17 -1.00 4.94
N ALA A 429 2.90 -0.69 5.15
CA ALA A 429 2.02 -0.17 4.11
C ALA A 429 1.95 1.37 4.12
N SER A 430 3.04 2.05 4.51
CA SER A 430 3.13 3.52 4.52
C SER A 430 4.56 3.97 4.20
N ASP A 431 4.79 5.28 4.09
CA ASP A 431 5.99 5.93 3.56
C ASP A 431 7.32 5.54 4.22
N HIS A 432 7.30 5.13 5.50
CA HIS A 432 8.49 4.63 6.20
C HIS A 432 9.16 3.45 5.49
N ALA A 433 8.37 2.63 4.76
CA ALA A 433 8.90 1.48 4.04
C ALA A 433 9.90 1.88 2.93
N SER A 434 9.71 3.05 2.30
CA SER A 434 10.64 3.59 1.30
C SER A 434 12.01 3.92 1.89
N PHE A 435 12.04 4.43 3.11
CA PHE A 435 13.28 4.74 3.83
C PHE A 435 13.96 3.48 4.38
N TYR A 436 13.18 2.54 4.91
CA TYR A 436 13.70 1.26 5.36
C TYR A 436 14.41 0.50 4.24
N ALA A 437 13.87 0.53 3.00
CA ALA A 437 14.52 -0.06 1.83
C ALA A 437 15.92 0.52 1.56
N GLU A 438 16.15 1.78 1.92
CA GLU A 438 17.44 2.48 1.79
C GLU A 438 18.33 2.36 3.06
N ASN A 439 18.04 1.43 3.95
CA ASN A 439 18.77 1.20 5.20
C ASN A 439 18.74 2.37 6.19
N VAL A 440 17.64 3.10 6.22
CA VAL A 440 17.38 4.15 7.21
C VAL A 440 16.59 3.54 8.37
N PRO A 441 16.98 3.77 9.65
CA PRO A 441 16.14 3.45 10.80
C PRO A 441 14.79 4.16 10.71
N VAL A 442 13.69 3.45 10.90
CA VAL A 442 12.35 4.00 10.76
C VAL A 442 11.48 3.76 11.98
N LEU A 443 10.56 4.68 12.24
CA LEU A 443 9.44 4.51 13.15
C LEU A 443 8.14 4.84 12.43
N PHE A 444 7.12 4.05 12.68
CA PHE A 444 5.77 4.24 12.16
C PHE A 444 4.79 4.36 13.31
N PHE A 445 4.19 5.54 13.47
CA PHE A 445 3.19 5.81 14.51
C PHE A 445 1.79 5.72 13.94
N SER A 446 0.92 4.95 14.61
CA SER A 446 -0.49 4.84 14.25
C SER A 446 -1.35 4.53 15.46
N THR A 447 -2.58 5.05 15.47
CA THR A 447 -3.62 4.67 16.45
C THR A 447 -4.45 3.47 15.99
N GLY A 448 -4.12 2.91 14.81
CA GLY A 448 -4.73 1.72 14.23
C GLY A 448 -5.88 2.01 13.29
N ALA A 449 -6.29 0.97 12.54
CA ALA A 449 -7.38 1.07 11.59
C ALA A 449 -8.74 1.11 12.30
N HIS A 450 -9.72 1.75 11.65
CA HIS A 450 -11.09 1.87 12.11
C HIS A 450 -12.11 1.57 10.99
N ALA A 451 -13.41 1.52 11.32
CA ALA A 451 -14.47 1.14 10.37
C ALA A 451 -14.56 2.08 9.17
N ASP A 452 -14.24 3.35 9.38
CA ASP A 452 -14.35 4.41 8.36
C ASP A 452 -13.16 4.47 7.41
N TYR A 453 -12.07 3.72 7.68
CA TYR A 453 -10.86 3.67 6.83
C TYR A 453 -11.21 3.43 5.35
N HIS A 454 -10.68 4.25 4.45
CA HIS A 454 -10.93 4.21 3.01
C HIS A 454 -12.42 4.29 2.63
N THR A 455 -13.22 5.07 3.38
CA THR A 455 -14.62 5.37 3.07
C THR A 455 -14.90 6.87 3.16
N PRO A 456 -16.01 7.37 2.58
CA PRO A 456 -16.42 8.78 2.76
C PRO A 456 -16.74 9.14 4.21
N ALA A 457 -16.84 8.16 5.10
CA ALA A 457 -17.17 8.36 6.51
C ALA A 457 -15.96 8.71 7.40
N ASP A 458 -14.74 8.74 6.87
CA ASP A 458 -13.56 9.22 7.62
C ASP A 458 -13.51 10.75 7.61
N THR A 459 -14.26 11.36 8.54
CA THR A 459 -14.56 12.79 8.60
C THR A 459 -13.94 13.49 9.81
N PRO A 460 -13.68 14.83 9.72
CA PRO A 460 -13.01 15.60 10.78
C PRO A 460 -13.72 15.60 12.14
N ASP A 461 -15.03 15.46 12.18
CA ASP A 461 -15.83 15.42 13.41
C ASP A 461 -15.59 14.15 14.25
N LYS A 462 -15.03 13.12 13.65
CA LYS A 462 -14.71 11.85 14.31
C LYS A 462 -13.30 11.79 14.91
N ILE A 463 -12.48 12.80 14.68
CA ILE A 463 -11.11 12.86 15.20
C ILE A 463 -11.12 13.15 16.71
N ASN A 464 -10.34 12.38 17.45
CA ASN A 464 -10.04 12.64 18.87
C ASN A 464 -8.86 13.63 18.94
N TYR A 465 -9.16 14.94 18.89
CA TYR A 465 -8.14 15.97 18.86
C TYR A 465 -7.26 16.00 20.12
N GLU A 466 -7.84 15.76 21.29
CA GLU A 466 -7.11 15.69 22.55
C GLU A 466 -6.15 14.49 22.54
N GLY A 467 -6.62 13.33 22.09
CA GLY A 467 -5.80 12.14 21.93
C GLY A 467 -4.68 12.31 20.88
N MET A 468 -5.00 12.97 19.77
CA MET A 468 -4.02 13.30 18.74
C MET A 468 -2.91 14.21 19.27
N MET A 469 -3.25 15.19 20.12
CA MET A 469 -2.25 16.04 20.78
C MET A 469 -1.34 15.22 21.70
N GLU A 470 -1.86 14.22 22.43
CA GLU A 470 -1.01 13.33 23.24
C GLU A 470 -0.01 12.54 22.37
N VAL A 471 -0.41 12.11 21.16
CA VAL A 471 0.50 11.47 20.21
C VAL A 471 1.56 12.45 19.71
N ILE A 472 1.15 13.68 19.34
CA ILE A 472 2.07 14.73 18.91
C ILE A 472 3.11 15.03 20.00
N ASP A 473 2.66 15.17 21.26
CA ASP A 473 3.55 15.42 22.41
C ASP A 473 4.61 14.31 22.55
N PHE A 474 4.21 13.05 22.36
CA PHE A 474 5.16 11.94 22.45
C PHE A 474 6.12 11.88 21.26
N VAL A 475 5.64 12.14 20.05
CA VAL A 475 6.50 12.21 18.85
C VAL A 475 7.49 13.36 18.95
N GLU A 476 7.09 14.52 19.52
CA GLU A 476 8.00 15.63 19.82
C GLU A 476 9.12 15.20 20.78
N ILE A 477 8.78 14.47 21.86
CA ILE A 477 9.76 13.94 22.82
C ILE A 477 10.75 12.99 22.12
N VAL A 478 10.26 12.07 21.29
CA VAL A 478 11.09 11.13 20.52
C VAL A 478 11.99 11.88 19.53
N THR A 479 11.43 12.85 18.81
CA THR A 479 12.18 13.69 17.87
C THR A 479 13.28 14.46 18.55
N ASN A 480 13.00 15.05 19.71
CA ASN A 480 13.97 15.79 20.50
C ASN A 480 15.11 14.88 20.99
N GLU A 481 14.80 13.66 21.43
CA GLU A 481 15.80 12.67 21.83
C GLU A 481 16.71 12.32 20.66
N PHE A 482 16.16 11.93 19.51
CA PHE A 482 16.93 11.51 18.35
C PHE A 482 17.73 12.66 17.72
N SER A 483 17.22 13.90 17.78
CA SER A 483 17.93 15.06 17.25
C SER A 483 19.10 15.50 18.12
N ASN A 484 19.10 15.19 19.42
CA ASN A 484 20.11 15.62 20.39
C ASN A 484 21.10 14.51 20.80
N LYS A 485 20.77 13.24 20.56
CA LYS A 485 21.66 12.12 20.88
C LYS A 485 23.01 12.27 20.17
N PRO A 486 24.16 12.14 20.89
CA PRO A 486 25.46 12.29 20.27
C PRO A 486 25.74 11.28 19.16
N GLU A 487 25.43 10.02 19.43
CA GLU A 487 25.66 8.92 18.50
C GLU A 487 24.50 8.79 17.52
N LYS A 488 24.84 8.38 16.29
CA LYS A 488 23.87 8.00 15.29
C LYS A 488 23.24 6.66 15.63
N LEU A 489 21.96 6.46 15.27
CA LEU A 489 21.30 5.17 15.38
C LEU A 489 21.96 4.15 14.44
N THR A 490 22.16 2.93 14.94
CA THR A 490 22.76 1.84 14.17
C THR A 490 21.65 1.07 13.44
N PHE A 491 21.62 1.14 12.12
CA PHE A 491 20.63 0.41 11.33
C PHE A 491 20.76 -1.10 11.54
N THR A 492 19.61 -1.75 11.72
CA THR A 492 19.45 -3.21 11.72
C THR A 492 18.34 -3.62 10.77
N GLU A 493 18.53 -4.73 10.06
CA GLU A 493 17.50 -5.26 9.19
C GLU A 493 16.43 -5.98 10.02
N ALA A 494 15.16 -5.55 9.88
CA ALA A 494 14.03 -6.09 10.60
C ALA A 494 12.86 -6.36 9.62
N GLY A 495 12.80 -7.57 9.10
CA GLY A 495 11.84 -8.00 8.09
C GLY A 495 12.28 -7.71 6.64
N PRO A 496 11.45 -8.07 5.64
CA PRO A 496 11.78 -7.92 4.22
C PRO A 496 11.85 -6.44 3.81
N LYS A 497 12.72 -6.10 2.86
CA LYS A 497 12.87 -4.72 2.34
C LYS A 497 11.92 -4.36 1.19
N GLU A 498 11.31 -5.36 0.58
CA GLU A 498 10.37 -5.17 -0.52
C GLU A 498 9.09 -5.98 -0.27
N ARG A 499 7.97 -5.48 -0.79
CA ARG A 499 6.78 -6.32 -0.95
C ARG A 499 7.14 -7.49 -1.83
N THR A 500 7.08 -8.71 -1.30
CA THR A 500 7.03 -9.91 -2.13
C THR A 500 5.82 -9.72 -3.05
N THR A 501 6.10 -9.53 -4.34
CA THR A 501 5.12 -9.18 -5.38
C THR A 501 4.02 -10.23 -5.44
N GLY A 502 2.84 -9.90 -4.94
CA GLY A 502 1.64 -10.72 -4.95
C GLY A 502 0.41 -9.88 -4.65
N ARG A 503 0.29 -8.68 -5.24
CA ARG A 503 -0.96 -7.90 -5.19
C ARG A 503 -1.90 -8.38 -6.29
N ARG A 504 -2.74 -9.36 -5.96
CA ARG A 504 -4.15 -9.35 -6.39
C ARG A 504 -4.95 -8.70 -5.28
N GLY A 505 -5.83 -7.76 -5.62
CA GLY A 505 -6.93 -7.41 -4.74
C GLY A 505 -7.61 -8.70 -4.28
N PHE A 506 -7.96 -8.78 -3.00
CA PHE A 506 -8.66 -9.94 -2.49
C PHE A 506 -9.96 -10.11 -3.29
N LYS A 507 -10.19 -11.29 -3.87
CA LYS A 507 -11.44 -11.63 -4.54
C LYS A 507 -12.60 -11.70 -3.56
N VAL A 508 -12.28 -11.83 -2.27
CA VAL A 508 -13.21 -11.95 -1.15
C VAL A 508 -12.68 -11.19 0.05
N THR A 509 -13.59 -10.82 0.94
CA THR A 509 -13.25 -10.31 2.27
C THR A 509 -14.06 -11.08 3.30
N LEU A 510 -13.49 -11.36 4.47
CA LEU A 510 -14.29 -11.77 5.62
C LEU A 510 -15.13 -10.60 6.16
N GLY A 511 -14.80 -9.36 5.81
CA GLY A 511 -15.46 -8.18 6.36
C GLY A 511 -15.04 -7.93 7.80
N ILE A 512 -13.77 -8.17 8.13
CA ILE A 512 -13.16 -7.78 9.40
C ILE A 512 -12.22 -6.61 9.20
N MET A 513 -11.99 -5.89 10.27
CA MET A 513 -10.83 -5.03 10.46
C MET A 513 -9.84 -5.75 11.34
N PRO A 514 -8.64 -6.03 10.84
CA PRO A 514 -7.56 -6.53 11.67
C PRO A 514 -7.23 -5.56 12.82
N ASP A 515 -6.97 -6.12 14.00
CA ASP A 515 -6.39 -5.34 15.07
C ASP A 515 -4.88 -5.21 14.84
N PHE A 516 -4.47 -4.11 14.21
CA PHE A 516 -3.06 -3.81 13.94
C PHE A 516 -2.30 -3.38 15.21
N THR A 517 -2.99 -3.19 16.34
CA THR A 517 -2.35 -2.88 17.62
C THR A 517 -1.84 -4.14 18.34
N SER A 518 -2.24 -5.31 17.88
CA SER A 518 -1.77 -6.59 18.42
C SER A 518 -0.42 -6.98 17.82
N THR A 519 0.60 -7.10 18.67
CA THR A 519 1.93 -7.66 18.31
C THR A 519 1.99 -9.18 18.49
N SER A 520 0.85 -9.80 18.78
CA SER A 520 0.73 -11.24 18.99
C SER A 520 1.01 -12.01 17.68
N THR A 521 1.76 -13.10 17.78
CA THR A 521 2.06 -14.02 16.67
C THR A 521 1.26 -15.33 16.77
N ASP A 522 0.30 -15.42 17.70
CA ASP A 522 -0.52 -16.60 17.98
C ASP A 522 -1.95 -16.47 17.42
N GLY A 523 -2.21 -15.44 16.61
CA GLY A 523 -3.49 -15.18 15.95
C GLY A 523 -3.66 -13.72 15.55
N LEU A 524 -4.59 -13.45 14.62
CA LEU A 524 -4.93 -12.12 14.17
C LEU A 524 -6.11 -11.57 14.99
N GLY A 525 -5.90 -10.52 15.76
CA GLY A 525 -6.96 -9.80 16.48
C GLY A 525 -7.97 -9.17 15.51
N VAL A 526 -9.24 -9.19 15.90
CA VAL A 526 -10.35 -8.55 15.18
C VAL A 526 -10.68 -7.22 15.85
N GLY A 527 -10.20 -6.13 15.30
CA GLY A 527 -10.45 -4.75 15.76
C GLY A 527 -11.86 -4.26 15.46
N GLY A 528 -12.55 -4.91 14.50
CA GLY A 528 -13.93 -4.61 14.15
C GLY A 528 -14.49 -5.57 13.11
N VAL A 529 -15.82 -5.54 12.93
CA VAL A 529 -16.55 -6.37 11.95
C VAL A 529 -17.44 -5.46 11.10
N THR A 530 -17.38 -5.63 9.80
CA THR A 530 -18.18 -4.83 8.85
C THR A 530 -19.66 -5.24 8.95
N LYS A 531 -20.55 -4.28 9.19
CA LYS A 531 -22.00 -4.51 9.28
C LYS A 531 -22.52 -5.12 7.97
N GLY A 532 -23.26 -6.24 8.09
CA GLY A 532 -23.75 -7.01 6.94
C GLY A 532 -22.68 -7.85 6.24
N GLY A 533 -21.41 -7.78 6.67
CA GLY A 533 -20.31 -8.54 6.10
C GLY A 533 -20.34 -10.04 6.43
N PRO A 534 -19.55 -10.87 5.70
CA PRO A 534 -19.52 -12.31 5.89
C PRO A 534 -19.20 -12.74 7.34
N ALA A 535 -18.21 -12.11 7.96
CA ALA A 535 -17.81 -12.42 9.34
C ALA A 535 -18.90 -12.06 10.35
N GLU A 536 -19.60 -10.93 10.19
CA GLU A 536 -20.71 -10.56 11.09
C GLU A 536 -21.84 -11.56 10.99
N ARG A 537 -22.23 -11.94 9.75
CA ARG A 537 -23.28 -12.97 9.53
C ARG A 537 -22.92 -14.31 10.17
N ALA A 538 -21.64 -14.65 10.22
CA ALA A 538 -21.12 -15.84 10.88
C ALA A 538 -20.98 -15.71 12.40
N GLY A 539 -21.30 -14.54 12.98
CA GLY A 539 -21.25 -14.31 14.42
C GLY A 539 -19.87 -13.93 14.97
N MET A 540 -18.93 -13.49 14.10
CA MET A 540 -17.65 -12.92 14.54
C MET A 540 -17.86 -11.58 15.22
N LYS A 541 -17.02 -11.26 16.20
CA LYS A 541 -17.14 -10.04 17.02
C LYS A 541 -15.80 -9.33 17.14
N LYS A 542 -15.86 -8.03 17.41
CA LYS A 542 -14.67 -7.26 17.86
C LYS A 542 -14.09 -7.92 19.12
N GLY A 543 -12.78 -8.06 19.17
CA GLY A 543 -12.05 -8.72 20.25
C GLY A 543 -11.81 -10.21 20.02
N ASP A 544 -12.40 -10.83 18.99
CA ASP A 544 -12.04 -12.18 18.57
C ASP A 544 -10.59 -12.21 18.07
N LYS A 545 -9.96 -13.38 18.13
CA LYS A 545 -8.65 -13.63 17.54
C LYS A 545 -8.76 -14.77 16.54
N ILE A 546 -8.50 -14.51 15.25
CA ILE A 546 -8.49 -15.55 14.21
C ILE A 546 -7.18 -16.33 14.33
N THR A 547 -7.29 -17.64 14.55
CA THR A 547 -6.15 -18.55 14.71
C THR A 547 -5.98 -19.49 13.52
N GLY A 548 -7.00 -19.61 12.65
CA GLY A 548 -6.94 -20.46 11.47
C GLY A 548 -8.04 -20.15 10.45
N ILE A 549 -7.80 -20.51 9.19
CA ILE A 549 -8.79 -20.50 8.12
C ILE A 549 -8.66 -21.80 7.34
N ASN A 550 -9.75 -22.58 7.23
CA ASN A 550 -9.79 -23.90 6.58
C ASN A 550 -8.68 -24.84 7.07
N GLY A 551 -8.42 -24.87 8.39
CA GLY A 551 -7.40 -25.70 9.02
C GLY A 551 -5.95 -25.22 8.82
N MET A 552 -5.73 -24.10 8.14
CA MET A 552 -4.42 -23.48 7.99
C MET A 552 -4.24 -22.38 9.05
N SER A 553 -3.16 -22.45 9.82
CA SER A 553 -2.87 -21.50 10.90
C SER A 553 -2.78 -20.06 10.40
N VAL A 554 -3.26 -19.14 11.23
CA VAL A 554 -3.13 -17.69 11.07
C VAL A 554 -2.49 -17.17 12.36
N GLY A 555 -1.22 -16.83 12.32
CA GLY A 555 -0.49 -16.24 13.44
C GLY A 555 -0.36 -14.72 13.32
N THR A 556 -0.35 -14.22 12.09
CA THR A 556 -0.11 -12.81 11.77
C THR A 556 -1.09 -12.30 10.72
N ILE A 557 -1.11 -10.97 10.52
CA ILE A 557 -1.85 -10.33 9.41
C ILE A 557 -1.38 -10.86 8.04
N TYR A 558 -0.10 -11.20 7.89
CA TYR A 558 0.43 -11.73 6.64
C TYR A 558 -0.10 -13.13 6.35
N ASP A 559 -0.21 -13.98 7.36
CA ASP A 559 -0.85 -15.29 7.22
C ASP A 559 -2.30 -15.13 6.79
N TYR A 560 -3.06 -14.27 7.48
CA TYR A 560 -4.44 -13.96 7.15
C TYR A 560 -4.59 -13.48 5.69
N MET A 561 -3.79 -12.52 5.26
CA MET A 561 -3.80 -12.03 3.89
C MET A 561 -3.46 -13.13 2.89
N ASN A 562 -2.51 -14.01 3.21
CA ASN A 562 -2.15 -15.14 2.36
C ASN A 562 -3.31 -16.15 2.25
N ARG A 563 -4.02 -16.43 3.36
CA ARG A 563 -5.20 -17.30 3.34
C ARG A 563 -6.34 -16.69 2.52
N LEU A 564 -6.63 -15.37 2.69
CA LEU A 564 -7.65 -14.68 1.90
C LEU A 564 -7.41 -14.75 0.38
N LYS A 565 -6.16 -14.67 -0.07
CA LYS A 565 -5.81 -14.79 -1.49
C LYS A 565 -6.23 -16.11 -2.12
N GLN A 566 -6.37 -17.14 -1.31
CA GLN A 566 -6.71 -18.50 -1.75
C GLN A 566 -8.24 -18.73 -1.79
N LEU A 567 -9.04 -17.80 -1.23
CA LEU A 567 -10.49 -17.91 -1.15
C LEU A 567 -11.17 -17.35 -2.39
N LYS A 568 -12.41 -17.81 -2.64
CA LYS A 568 -13.22 -17.43 -3.80
C LYS A 568 -14.59 -16.89 -3.35
N PRO A 569 -15.20 -15.94 -4.10
CA PRO A 569 -16.59 -15.54 -3.87
C PRO A 569 -17.53 -16.73 -3.89
N GLY A 570 -18.49 -16.75 -2.96
CA GLY A 570 -19.46 -17.84 -2.80
C GLY A 570 -18.90 -19.10 -2.11
N GLN A 571 -17.65 -19.06 -1.64
CA GLN A 571 -17.06 -20.17 -0.88
C GLN A 571 -17.51 -20.10 0.57
N ARG A 572 -17.81 -21.28 1.15
CA ARG A 572 -18.00 -21.45 2.59
C ARG A 572 -16.67 -21.86 3.22
N VAL A 573 -16.23 -21.15 4.25
CA VAL A 573 -14.95 -21.37 4.92
C VAL A 573 -15.12 -21.53 6.42
N ASN A 574 -14.30 -22.39 7.02
CA ASN A 574 -14.19 -22.51 8.45
C ASN A 574 -13.14 -21.50 8.94
N VAL A 575 -13.51 -20.69 9.93
CA VAL A 575 -12.59 -19.75 10.56
C VAL A 575 -12.47 -20.13 12.04
N ASP A 576 -11.27 -20.55 12.42
CA ASP A 576 -10.93 -20.86 13.80
C ASP A 576 -10.71 -19.55 14.56
N VAL A 577 -11.41 -19.37 15.67
CA VAL A 577 -11.44 -18.12 16.43
C VAL A 577 -11.23 -18.43 17.90
N LEU A 578 -10.37 -17.68 18.56
CA LEU A 578 -10.24 -17.65 20.01
C LEU A 578 -11.05 -16.45 20.54
N ARG A 579 -12.04 -16.71 21.38
CA ARG A 579 -12.90 -15.70 22.04
C ARG A 579 -12.94 -15.95 23.53
N ASN A 580 -12.46 -15.01 24.35
CA ASN A 580 -12.41 -15.15 25.81
C ASN A 580 -11.80 -16.49 26.26
N ASP A 581 -10.68 -16.89 25.64
CA ASP A 581 -9.96 -18.16 25.86
C ASP A 581 -10.71 -19.42 25.43
N GLU A 582 -11.84 -19.30 24.74
CA GLU A 582 -12.57 -20.42 24.15
C GLU A 582 -12.30 -20.51 22.65
N ASN A 583 -11.99 -21.72 22.16
CA ASN A 583 -11.84 -21.99 20.74
C ASN A 583 -13.21 -22.20 20.10
N LEU A 584 -13.49 -21.40 19.08
CA LEU A 584 -14.71 -21.47 18.28
C LEU A 584 -14.36 -21.71 16.82
N VAL A 585 -15.24 -22.38 16.09
CA VAL A 585 -15.17 -22.47 14.63
C VAL A 585 -16.38 -21.77 14.05
N LEU A 586 -16.15 -20.66 13.35
CA LEU A 586 -17.20 -19.93 12.66
C LEU A 586 -17.26 -20.36 11.19
N ILE A 587 -18.47 -20.64 10.69
CA ILE A 587 -18.70 -20.94 9.29
C ILE A 587 -19.07 -19.65 8.58
N VAL A 588 -18.18 -19.19 7.69
CA VAL A 588 -18.31 -17.94 6.96
C VAL A 588 -18.65 -18.20 5.51
N ASP A 589 -19.77 -17.66 5.03
CA ASP A 589 -20.15 -17.65 3.61
C ASP A 589 -19.63 -16.34 2.98
N LEU A 590 -18.71 -16.47 2.01
CA LEU A 590 -18.01 -15.36 1.34
C LEU A 590 -18.79 -14.81 0.16
#